data_a6a6d9cb85f0c95d0f82aba7d0cf0017
#
_entry.id   a6a6d9cb85f0c95d0f82aba7d0cf0017
#
_cell.length_a   1.000
_cell.length_b   1.000
_cell.length_c   1.000
_cell.angle_alpha   90.00
_cell.angle_beta   90.00
_cell.angle_gamma   90.00
#
_symmetry.space_group_name_H-M   'P 1'
#
loop_
_entity.id
_entity.type
_entity.pdbx_description
1 polymer ?
#
loop_
_entity_poly.entity_id
_entity_poly.type
_entity_poly.pdbx_seq_one_letter_code
_entity_poly.pdbx_strand_id
1 'polypeptide(L)'
;QATRFRTYVAGGLTVVGLVMLVAMIASLLLTRRLVAPMRRLMRAARAVAGGRLDVYVPTRSRDELGLLTHTFNHMTQRLAEAQAEVVSYQRTLEDKVAQRTRELEIATAHAYKLAQHDILTGLPNRSLLNQRLKQILAQAQRDATHVACLFLDFDHFKRINDTLGHDAGDQLLQAIAQRLGSAVRESDTVARLGGDEFVLILPGLDPEPAMFEVMTVLARVRDAFEAPFRLGDQTPTLRCSIGVALYPGDAQDGVGLIKQADTAMYAAKEAGRNA
;
A
#
# COMPACT_ATOMS: atom_id res chain seq x y z
N GLN A 1 -100.86 42.60 -20.37
CA GLN A 1 -99.58 42.30 -21.11
C GLN A 1 -98.36 42.44 -20.24
N ALA A 2 -98.23 43.40 -19.35
CA ALA A 2 -97.11 43.66 -18.49
C ALA A 2 -96.79 42.48 -17.50
N THR A 3 -97.84 41.81 -16.97
CA THR A 3 -97.69 40.66 -16.06
C THR A 3 -97.13 39.42 -16.75
N ARG A 4 -97.57 39.12 -17.98
CA ARG A 4 -97.01 37.97 -18.74
C ARG A 4 -95.58 38.20 -19.15
N PHE A 5 -95.20 39.42 -19.52
CA PHE A 5 -93.79 39.75 -19.83
C PHE A 5 -92.87 39.59 -18.64
N ARG A 6 -93.25 40.02 -17.40
CA ARG A 6 -92.52 39.83 -16.19
C ARG A 6 -92.32 38.34 -15.83
N THR A 7 -93.34 37.50 -16.08
CA THR A 7 -93.28 36.06 -15.83
C THR A 7 -92.27 35.36 -16.78
N TYR A 8 -92.24 35.76 -18.07
CA TYR A 8 -91.31 35.24 -19.04
C TYR A 8 -89.90 35.70 -18.77
N VAL A 9 -89.61 36.92 -18.36
CA VAL A 9 -88.32 37.45 -17.99
C VAL A 9 -87.83 36.78 -16.69
N ALA A 10 -88.68 36.61 -15.66
CA ALA A 10 -88.32 35.89 -14.44
C ALA A 10 -88.09 34.44 -14.73
N GLY A 11 -88.83 33.75 -15.59
CA GLY A 11 -88.57 32.37 -16.00
C GLY A 11 -87.24 32.22 -16.75
N GLY A 12 -86.92 33.19 -17.65
CA GLY A 12 -85.63 33.22 -18.35
C GLY A 12 -84.45 33.38 -17.41
N LEU A 13 -84.55 34.28 -16.42
CA LEU A 13 -83.52 34.51 -15.46
C LEU A 13 -83.25 33.26 -14.54
N THR A 14 -84.36 32.56 -14.18
CA THR A 14 -84.19 31.30 -13.38
C THR A 14 -83.51 30.18 -14.18
N VAL A 15 -83.86 30.03 -15.46
CA VAL A 15 -83.23 29.06 -16.35
C VAL A 15 -81.69 29.36 -16.51
N VAL A 16 -81.40 30.65 -16.79
CA VAL A 16 -79.94 31.06 -16.89
C VAL A 16 -79.22 30.82 -15.59
N GLY A 17 -79.82 31.14 -14.42
CA GLY A 17 -79.18 30.86 -13.11
C GLY A 17 -78.98 29.38 -12.86
N LEU A 18 -79.94 28.53 -13.24
CA LEU A 18 -79.80 27.08 -13.13
C LEU A 18 -78.68 26.53 -14.02
N VAL A 19 -78.59 26.99 -15.27
CA VAL A 19 -77.53 26.60 -16.22
C VAL A 19 -76.09 27.01 -15.65
N MET A 20 -76.00 28.25 -15.16
CA MET A 20 -74.79 28.74 -14.54
C MET A 20 -74.35 27.87 -13.29
N LEU A 21 -75.32 27.53 -12.44
CA LEU A 21 -75.12 26.70 -11.29
C LEU A 21 -74.59 25.27 -11.67
N VAL A 22 -75.28 24.68 -12.67
CA VAL A 22 -74.87 23.36 -13.18
C VAL A 22 -73.46 23.42 -13.79
N ALA A 23 -73.17 24.46 -14.61
CA ALA A 23 -71.87 24.68 -15.20
C ALA A 23 -70.76 24.88 -14.12
N MET A 24 -71.11 25.64 -13.08
CA MET A 24 -70.17 25.84 -11.95
C MET A 24 -69.92 24.53 -11.17
N ILE A 25 -70.94 23.74 -10.89
CA ILE A 25 -70.84 22.45 -10.25
C ILE A 25 -69.99 21.48 -11.12
N ALA A 26 -70.29 21.41 -12.42
CA ALA A 26 -69.55 20.61 -13.38
C ALA A 26 -68.04 21.01 -13.43
N SER A 27 -67.74 22.32 -13.47
CA SER A 27 -66.39 22.86 -13.46
C SER A 27 -65.63 22.49 -12.14
N LEU A 28 -66.30 22.61 -10.98
CA LEU A 28 -65.76 22.23 -9.72
C LEU A 28 -65.47 20.72 -9.63
N LEU A 29 -66.36 19.89 -10.10
CA LEU A 29 -66.20 18.43 -10.15
C LEU A 29 -65.06 18.04 -11.10
N LEU A 30 -64.96 18.64 -12.27
CA LEU A 30 -63.90 18.42 -13.26
C LEU A 30 -62.53 18.80 -12.65
N THR A 31 -62.46 19.99 -12.03
CA THR A 31 -61.25 20.45 -11.38
C THR A 31 -60.80 19.50 -10.26
N ARG A 32 -61.73 19.03 -9.44
CA ARG A 32 -61.41 18.12 -8.31
C ARG A 32 -61.10 16.70 -8.78
N ARG A 33 -61.76 16.18 -9.80
CA ARG A 33 -61.61 14.79 -10.24
C ARG A 33 -60.50 14.59 -11.27
N LEU A 34 -60.19 15.59 -12.10
CA LEU A 34 -59.19 15.45 -13.16
C LEU A 34 -57.98 16.38 -12.98
N VAL A 35 -58.21 17.69 -12.83
CA VAL A 35 -57.13 18.67 -12.85
C VAL A 35 -56.23 18.59 -11.61
N ALA A 36 -56.82 18.44 -10.42
CA ALA A 36 -56.06 18.40 -9.17
C ALA A 36 -55.16 17.14 -9.04
N PRO A 37 -55.63 15.93 -9.36
CA PRO A 37 -54.77 14.74 -9.39
C PRO A 37 -53.65 14.83 -10.44
N MET A 38 -53.95 15.29 -11.66
CA MET A 38 -52.93 15.49 -12.69
C MET A 38 -51.82 16.47 -12.25
N ARG A 39 -52.17 17.58 -11.60
CA ARG A 39 -51.21 18.53 -11.06
C ARG A 39 -50.35 17.91 -9.96
N ARG A 40 -50.91 17.00 -9.14
CA ARG A 40 -50.14 16.27 -8.13
C ARG A 40 -49.15 15.32 -8.77
N LEU A 41 -49.58 14.54 -9.75
CA LEU A 41 -48.75 13.61 -10.50
C LEU A 41 -47.60 14.34 -11.23
N MET A 42 -47.91 15.47 -11.87
CA MET A 42 -46.89 16.28 -12.57
C MET A 42 -45.85 16.85 -11.60
N ARG A 43 -46.26 17.29 -10.39
CA ARG A 43 -45.33 17.76 -9.36
C ARG A 43 -44.47 16.62 -8.85
N ALA A 44 -45.03 15.44 -8.62
CA ALA A 44 -44.33 14.24 -8.23
C ALA A 44 -43.30 13.82 -9.30
N ALA A 45 -43.71 13.81 -10.58
CA ALA A 45 -42.83 13.49 -11.70
C ALA A 45 -41.62 14.45 -11.81
N ARG A 46 -41.86 15.75 -11.61
CA ARG A 46 -40.77 16.74 -11.56
C ARG A 46 -39.85 16.52 -10.38
N ALA A 47 -40.36 16.11 -9.22
CA ALA A 47 -39.55 15.80 -8.04
C ALA A 47 -38.65 14.57 -8.28
N VAL A 48 -39.21 13.52 -8.91
CA VAL A 48 -38.45 12.33 -9.34
C VAL A 48 -37.39 12.69 -10.37
N ALA A 49 -37.73 13.51 -11.37
CA ALA A 49 -36.77 14.01 -12.36
C ALA A 49 -35.65 14.85 -11.71
N GLY A 50 -35.90 15.49 -10.58
CA GLY A 50 -34.90 16.19 -9.76
C GLY A 50 -34.16 15.29 -8.76
N GLY A 51 -34.28 13.95 -8.86
CA GLY A 51 -33.54 12.97 -8.03
C GLY A 51 -34.20 12.57 -6.71
N ARG A 52 -35.43 13.08 -6.41
CA ARG A 52 -36.17 12.68 -5.22
C ARG A 52 -37.02 11.45 -5.48
N LEU A 53 -36.65 10.30 -4.99
CA LEU A 53 -37.36 9.04 -5.19
C LEU A 53 -38.32 8.67 -4.05
N ASP A 54 -38.33 9.45 -2.99
CA ASP A 54 -39.17 9.28 -1.79
C ASP A 54 -40.61 9.82 -2.01
N VAL A 55 -41.04 9.94 -3.24
CA VAL A 55 -42.30 10.59 -3.62
C VAL A 55 -43.38 9.55 -3.83
N TYR A 56 -44.47 9.67 -3.06
CA TYR A 56 -45.67 8.84 -3.19
C TYR A 56 -46.89 9.71 -3.50
N VAL A 57 -47.65 9.37 -4.54
CA VAL A 57 -48.90 10.07 -4.91
C VAL A 57 -50.09 9.22 -4.45
N PRO A 58 -50.86 9.70 -3.46
CA PRO A 58 -52.05 8.96 -3.00
C PRO A 58 -53.10 8.89 -4.10
N THR A 59 -53.58 7.68 -4.40
CA THR A 59 -54.65 7.45 -5.39
C THR A 59 -55.92 7.00 -4.66
N ARG A 60 -57.05 7.60 -5.03
CA ARG A 60 -58.42 7.23 -4.60
C ARG A 60 -59.33 6.92 -5.77
N SER A 61 -58.88 7.15 -7.00
CA SER A 61 -59.64 6.92 -8.21
C SER A 61 -59.45 5.47 -8.69
N ARG A 62 -60.52 4.91 -9.27
CA ARG A 62 -60.50 3.56 -9.89
C ARG A 62 -60.56 3.64 -11.42
N ASP A 63 -60.34 4.82 -11.97
CA ASP A 63 -60.32 5.13 -13.40
C ASP A 63 -58.85 5.06 -13.94
N GLU A 64 -58.68 5.50 -15.19
CA GLU A 64 -57.39 5.54 -15.89
C GLU A 64 -56.35 6.39 -15.15
N LEU A 65 -56.76 7.45 -14.43
CA LEU A 65 -55.92 8.28 -13.60
C LEU A 65 -55.43 7.51 -12.36
N GLY A 66 -56.27 6.66 -11.77
CA GLY A 66 -55.90 5.77 -10.68
C GLY A 66 -54.84 4.75 -11.11
N LEU A 67 -55.05 4.12 -12.28
CA LEU A 67 -54.09 3.19 -12.87
C LEU A 67 -52.74 3.89 -13.17
N LEU A 68 -52.77 5.06 -13.77
CA LEU A 68 -51.55 5.83 -14.05
C LEU A 68 -50.78 6.20 -12.76
N THR A 69 -51.50 6.60 -11.72
CA THR A 69 -50.89 6.94 -10.42
C THR A 69 -50.26 5.72 -9.76
N HIS A 70 -50.93 4.57 -9.83
CA HIS A 70 -50.37 3.30 -9.29
C HIS A 70 -49.13 2.90 -10.06
N THR A 71 -49.14 2.94 -11.40
CA THR A 71 -47.97 2.62 -12.23
C THR A 71 -46.80 3.58 -11.95
N PHE A 72 -47.09 4.88 -11.79
CA PHE A 72 -46.07 5.87 -11.43
C PHE A 72 -45.43 5.55 -10.05
N ASN A 73 -46.25 5.29 -9.03
CA ASN A 73 -45.73 4.93 -7.70
C ASN A 73 -44.88 3.66 -7.75
N HIS A 74 -45.33 2.63 -8.47
CA HIS A 74 -44.55 1.38 -8.64
C HIS A 74 -43.24 1.63 -9.37
N MET A 75 -43.24 2.41 -10.43
CA MET A 75 -42.03 2.80 -11.16
C MET A 75 -41.05 3.56 -10.25
N THR A 76 -41.54 4.52 -9.47
CA THR A 76 -40.71 5.30 -8.53
C THR A 76 -40.12 4.43 -7.46
N GLN A 77 -40.90 3.49 -6.92
CA GLN A 77 -40.40 2.52 -5.94
C GLN A 77 -39.27 1.63 -6.51
N ARG A 78 -39.49 1.07 -7.71
CA ARG A 78 -38.47 0.26 -8.38
C ARG A 78 -37.18 1.04 -8.65
N LEU A 79 -37.32 2.31 -9.01
CA LEU A 79 -36.18 3.18 -9.24
C LEU A 79 -35.41 3.46 -7.93
N ALA A 80 -36.12 3.67 -6.81
CA ALA A 80 -35.52 3.85 -5.50
C ALA A 80 -34.78 2.59 -5.04
N GLU A 81 -35.40 1.40 -5.23
CA GLU A 81 -34.76 0.11 -4.92
C GLU A 81 -33.48 -0.10 -5.74
N ALA A 82 -33.54 0.11 -7.05
CA ALA A 82 -32.37 -0.03 -7.93
C ALA A 82 -31.25 0.96 -7.57
N GLN A 83 -31.61 2.20 -7.23
CA GLN A 83 -30.61 3.18 -6.80
C GLN A 83 -29.96 2.80 -5.46
N ALA A 84 -30.74 2.30 -4.51
CA ALA A 84 -30.21 1.81 -3.23
C ALA A 84 -29.25 0.62 -3.43
N GLU A 85 -29.60 -0.29 -4.33
CA GLU A 85 -28.74 -1.43 -4.70
C GLU A 85 -27.43 -0.96 -5.32
N VAL A 86 -27.45 -0.02 -6.26
CA VAL A 86 -26.25 0.57 -6.87
C VAL A 86 -25.33 1.19 -5.81
N VAL A 87 -25.91 2.00 -4.90
CA VAL A 87 -25.15 2.64 -3.82
C VAL A 87 -24.53 1.61 -2.88
N SER A 88 -25.26 0.54 -2.52
CA SER A 88 -24.75 -0.53 -1.68
C SER A 88 -23.62 -1.31 -2.36
N TYR A 89 -23.78 -1.58 -3.65
CA TYR A 89 -22.76 -2.26 -4.45
C TYR A 89 -21.49 -1.40 -4.62
N GLN A 90 -21.66 -0.09 -4.82
CA GLN A 90 -20.55 0.85 -4.90
C GLN A 90 -19.75 0.88 -3.60
N ARG A 91 -20.41 0.96 -2.45
CA ARG A 91 -19.71 0.88 -1.13
C ARG A 91 -18.95 -0.42 -0.98
N THR A 92 -19.57 -1.55 -1.33
CA THR A 92 -18.92 -2.86 -1.27
C THR A 92 -17.69 -2.93 -2.17
N LEU A 93 -17.75 -2.32 -3.36
CA LEU A 93 -16.60 -2.23 -4.27
C LEU A 93 -15.49 -1.35 -3.70
N GLU A 94 -15.84 -0.18 -3.15
CA GLU A 94 -14.87 0.71 -2.51
C GLU A 94 -14.13 0.01 -1.36
N ASP A 95 -14.87 -0.71 -0.50
CA ASP A 95 -14.27 -1.49 0.59
C ASP A 95 -13.35 -2.60 0.07
N LYS A 96 -13.78 -3.33 -0.97
CA LYS A 96 -12.94 -4.36 -1.59
C LYS A 96 -11.69 -3.79 -2.25
N VAL A 97 -11.80 -2.66 -2.94
CA VAL A 97 -10.65 -1.98 -3.54
C VAL A 97 -9.68 -1.54 -2.45
N ALA A 98 -10.18 -0.91 -1.39
CA ALA A 98 -9.33 -0.47 -0.27
C ALA A 98 -8.64 -1.66 0.44
N GLN A 99 -9.33 -2.79 0.59
CA GLN A 99 -8.75 -4.01 1.15
C GLN A 99 -7.65 -4.57 0.23
N ARG A 100 -7.94 -4.74 -1.07
CA ARG A 100 -6.98 -5.28 -2.04
C ARG A 100 -5.75 -4.41 -2.21
N THR A 101 -5.92 -3.09 -2.15
CA THR A 101 -4.80 -2.15 -2.20
C THR A 101 -3.86 -2.37 -1.01
N ARG A 102 -4.41 -2.48 0.21
CA ARG A 102 -3.61 -2.77 1.41
C ARG A 102 -2.90 -4.12 1.35
N GLU A 103 -3.60 -5.18 0.91
CA GLU A 103 -3.01 -6.51 0.74
C GLU A 103 -1.84 -6.46 -0.27
N LEU A 104 -2.01 -5.74 -1.37
CA LEU A 104 -0.99 -5.58 -2.40
C LEU A 104 0.22 -4.77 -1.90
N GLU A 105 0.00 -3.70 -1.15
CA GLU A 105 1.07 -2.90 -0.54
C GLU A 105 1.92 -3.74 0.42
N ILE A 106 1.28 -4.52 1.30
CA ILE A 106 1.97 -5.44 2.23
C ILE A 106 2.76 -6.50 1.45
N ALA A 107 2.14 -7.13 0.45
CA ALA A 107 2.79 -8.16 -0.36
C ALA A 107 3.98 -7.59 -1.14
N THR A 108 3.83 -6.38 -1.70
CA THR A 108 4.90 -5.70 -2.44
C THR A 108 6.06 -5.31 -1.52
N ALA A 109 5.78 -4.74 -0.34
CA ALA A 109 6.80 -4.41 0.66
C ALA A 109 7.55 -5.66 1.13
N HIS A 110 6.82 -6.77 1.35
CA HIS A 110 7.43 -8.05 1.73
C HIS A 110 8.30 -8.62 0.60
N ALA A 111 7.79 -8.64 -0.64
CA ALA A 111 8.56 -9.09 -1.80
C ALA A 111 9.84 -8.25 -2.02
N TYR A 112 9.73 -6.92 -1.84
CA TYR A 112 10.88 -6.03 -1.92
C TYR A 112 11.93 -6.32 -0.85
N LYS A 113 11.48 -6.56 0.40
CA LYS A 113 12.37 -6.94 1.51
C LYS A 113 13.09 -8.26 1.23
N LEU A 114 12.37 -9.28 0.75
CA LEU A 114 12.94 -10.58 0.38
C LEU A 114 13.95 -10.48 -0.79
N ALA A 115 13.68 -9.60 -1.77
CA ALA A 115 14.56 -9.41 -2.91
C ALA A 115 15.88 -8.69 -2.56
N GLN A 116 15.92 -7.91 -1.48
CA GLN A 116 17.04 -7.05 -1.15
C GLN A 116 17.76 -7.38 0.16
N HIS A 117 17.16 -8.16 1.03
CA HIS A 117 17.73 -8.52 2.32
C HIS A 117 17.89 -10.02 2.47
N ASP A 118 18.87 -10.43 3.26
CA ASP A 118 19.01 -11.79 3.76
C ASP A 118 17.94 -12.06 4.81
N ILE A 119 17.16 -13.12 4.63
CA ILE A 119 15.97 -13.41 5.44
C ILE A 119 16.38 -13.73 6.90
N LEU A 120 17.52 -14.39 7.10
CA LEU A 120 17.97 -14.84 8.40
C LEU A 120 18.49 -13.68 9.25
N THR A 121 19.34 -12.84 8.68
CA THR A 121 20.06 -11.79 9.41
C THR A 121 19.45 -10.40 9.27
N GLY A 122 18.56 -10.19 8.28
CA GLY A 122 18.00 -8.88 7.96
C GLY A 122 18.98 -7.91 7.27
N LEU A 123 20.24 -8.31 7.07
CA LEU A 123 21.25 -7.51 6.39
C LEU A 123 20.96 -7.39 4.88
N PRO A 124 21.50 -6.38 4.19
CA PRO A 124 21.57 -6.35 2.74
C PRO A 124 22.09 -7.66 2.16
N ASN A 125 21.38 -8.19 1.17
CA ASN A 125 21.86 -9.34 0.40
C ASN A 125 22.79 -8.89 -0.75
N ARG A 126 23.28 -9.85 -1.55
CA ARG A 126 24.15 -9.60 -2.71
C ARG A 126 23.55 -8.57 -3.69
N SER A 127 22.25 -8.59 -3.90
CA SER A 127 21.57 -7.67 -4.83
C SER A 127 21.62 -6.22 -4.33
N LEU A 128 21.22 -6.00 -3.09
CA LEU A 128 21.25 -4.67 -2.47
C LEU A 128 22.67 -4.15 -2.27
N LEU A 129 23.61 -5.03 -1.89
CA LEU A 129 25.03 -4.68 -1.81
C LEU A 129 25.55 -4.13 -3.13
N ASN A 130 25.33 -4.84 -4.24
CA ASN A 130 25.77 -4.40 -5.57
C ASN A 130 25.15 -3.07 -6.00
N GLN A 131 23.87 -2.86 -5.69
CA GLN A 131 23.18 -1.60 -5.97
C GLN A 131 23.80 -0.44 -5.17
N ARG A 132 24.01 -0.61 -3.87
CA ARG A 132 24.63 0.39 -2.99
C ARG A 132 26.07 0.70 -3.40
N LEU A 133 26.82 -0.35 -3.70
CA LEU A 133 28.24 -0.21 -4.07
C LEU A 133 28.39 0.63 -5.35
N LYS A 134 27.54 0.46 -6.35
CA LYS A 134 27.53 1.33 -7.53
C LYS A 134 27.34 2.82 -7.17
N GLN A 135 26.44 3.11 -6.26
CA GLN A 135 26.17 4.48 -5.82
C GLN A 135 27.36 5.04 -5.02
N ILE A 136 27.92 4.24 -4.10
CA ILE A 136 29.08 4.58 -3.26
C ILE A 136 30.29 4.89 -4.13
N LEU A 137 30.63 4.03 -5.11
CA LEU A 137 31.75 4.25 -6.00
C LEU A 137 31.60 5.49 -6.89
N ALA A 138 30.37 5.72 -7.41
CA ALA A 138 30.08 6.93 -8.18
C ALA A 138 30.21 8.21 -7.31
N GLN A 139 29.88 8.15 -6.03
CA GLN A 139 30.12 9.26 -5.10
C GLN A 139 31.60 9.42 -4.80
N ALA A 140 32.30 8.36 -4.47
CA ALA A 140 33.74 8.38 -4.18
C ALA A 140 34.56 8.97 -5.35
N GLN A 141 34.19 8.65 -6.58
CA GLN A 141 34.82 9.22 -7.76
C GLN A 141 34.64 10.74 -7.87
N ARG A 142 33.44 11.25 -7.51
CA ARG A 142 33.17 12.72 -7.53
C ARG A 142 33.92 13.46 -6.43
N ASP A 143 33.98 12.84 -5.25
CA ASP A 143 34.54 13.46 -4.04
C ASP A 143 36.05 13.18 -3.91
N ALA A 144 36.65 12.43 -4.84
CA ALA A 144 38.04 11.98 -4.82
C ALA A 144 38.41 11.24 -3.50
N THR A 145 37.44 10.47 -2.96
CA THR A 145 37.62 9.64 -1.76
C THR A 145 37.87 8.18 -2.12
N HIS A 146 38.34 7.40 -1.15
CA HIS A 146 38.53 5.96 -1.29
C HIS A 146 37.34 5.19 -0.70
N VAL A 147 37.20 3.93 -1.11
CA VAL A 147 36.22 2.98 -0.56
C VAL A 147 36.95 1.67 -0.24
N ALA A 148 36.77 1.18 0.98
CA ALA A 148 37.28 -0.14 1.32
C ALA A 148 36.16 -1.19 1.25
N CYS A 149 36.48 -2.36 0.71
CA CYS A 149 35.68 -3.56 0.77
C CYS A 149 36.41 -4.59 1.65
N LEU A 150 35.75 -5.06 2.69
CA LEU A 150 36.23 -6.12 3.56
C LEU A 150 35.37 -7.35 3.32
N PHE A 151 35.97 -8.45 2.90
CA PHE A 151 35.29 -9.73 2.74
C PHE A 151 35.65 -10.63 3.93
N LEU A 152 34.64 -11.11 4.64
CA LEU A 152 34.79 -11.89 5.85
C LEU A 152 34.17 -13.28 5.65
N ASP A 153 34.89 -14.29 6.12
CA ASP A 153 34.43 -15.68 6.17
C ASP A 153 34.79 -16.28 7.52
N PHE A 154 33.84 -16.97 8.14
CA PHE A 154 33.99 -17.48 9.49
C PHE A 154 34.60 -18.89 9.51
N ASP A 155 35.77 -19.01 10.11
CA ASP A 155 36.52 -20.24 10.12
C ASP A 155 35.78 -21.36 10.87
N HIS A 156 35.69 -22.54 10.22
CA HIS A 156 35.04 -23.72 10.76
C HIS A 156 33.54 -23.60 11.09
N PHE A 157 32.83 -22.65 10.50
CA PHE A 157 31.39 -22.49 10.70
C PHE A 157 30.61 -23.80 10.43
N LYS A 158 30.99 -24.53 9.36
CA LYS A 158 30.39 -25.84 9.06
C LYS A 158 30.49 -26.81 10.24
N ARG A 159 31.62 -26.84 10.96
CA ARG A 159 31.79 -27.71 12.14
C ARG A 159 30.82 -27.34 13.27
N ILE A 160 30.49 -26.06 13.42
CA ILE A 160 29.48 -25.61 14.39
C ILE A 160 28.11 -26.17 14.00
N ASN A 161 27.69 -26.06 12.74
CA ASN A 161 26.48 -26.66 12.26
C ASN A 161 26.43 -28.18 12.45
N ASP A 162 27.53 -28.86 12.13
CA ASP A 162 27.62 -30.32 12.23
C ASP A 162 27.61 -30.81 13.72
N THR A 163 28.04 -29.95 14.67
CA THR A 163 28.12 -30.31 16.09
C THR A 163 26.94 -29.85 16.91
N LEU A 164 26.41 -28.63 16.65
CA LEU A 164 25.35 -27.98 17.45
C LEU A 164 24.03 -27.90 16.72
N GLY A 165 23.96 -28.30 15.43
CA GLY A 165 22.78 -28.23 14.58
C GLY A 165 22.63 -26.90 13.84
N HIS A 166 21.80 -26.90 12.79
CA HIS A 166 21.57 -25.74 11.94
C HIS A 166 20.92 -24.56 12.69
N ASP A 167 20.04 -24.84 13.64
CA ASP A 167 19.38 -23.78 14.43
C ASP A 167 20.39 -22.97 15.25
N ALA A 168 21.41 -23.64 15.80
CA ALA A 168 22.51 -22.96 16.51
C ALA A 168 23.39 -22.15 15.55
N GLY A 169 23.63 -22.66 14.33
CA GLY A 169 24.32 -21.92 13.28
C GLY A 169 23.56 -20.68 12.83
N ASP A 170 22.25 -20.77 12.70
CA ASP A 170 21.39 -19.63 12.34
C ASP A 170 21.41 -18.56 13.44
N GLN A 171 21.30 -18.93 14.71
CA GLN A 171 21.46 -18.02 15.85
C GLN A 171 22.83 -17.34 15.86
N LEU A 172 23.90 -18.10 15.54
CA LEU A 172 25.24 -17.57 15.42
C LEU A 172 25.36 -16.53 14.32
N LEU A 173 24.82 -16.81 13.13
CA LEU A 173 24.81 -15.86 12.01
C LEU A 173 24.05 -14.57 12.34
N GLN A 174 22.94 -14.67 13.07
CA GLN A 174 22.21 -13.49 13.55
C GLN A 174 23.05 -12.69 14.57
N ALA A 175 23.72 -13.35 15.48
CA ALA A 175 24.61 -12.70 16.46
C ALA A 175 25.82 -12.05 15.80
N ILE A 176 26.41 -12.69 14.77
CA ILE A 176 27.46 -12.11 13.93
C ILE A 176 26.99 -10.83 13.27
N ALA A 177 25.82 -10.88 12.63
CA ALA A 177 25.24 -9.72 11.95
C ALA A 177 25.06 -8.53 12.89
N GLN A 178 24.56 -8.76 14.11
CA GLN A 178 24.40 -7.73 15.14
C GLN A 178 25.74 -7.14 15.57
N ARG A 179 26.76 -7.97 15.82
CA ARG A 179 28.11 -7.51 16.24
C ARG A 179 28.76 -6.70 15.12
N LEU A 180 28.72 -7.17 13.88
CA LEU A 180 29.24 -6.43 12.74
C LEU A 180 28.55 -5.06 12.59
N GLY A 181 27.21 -5.03 12.71
CA GLY A 181 26.46 -3.77 12.65
C GLY A 181 26.83 -2.78 13.76
N SER A 182 27.19 -3.29 14.97
CA SER A 182 27.64 -2.46 16.08
C SER A 182 29.09 -1.98 15.96
N ALA A 183 29.92 -2.68 15.18
CA ALA A 183 31.34 -2.37 15.00
C ALA A 183 31.60 -1.30 13.92
N VAL A 184 30.59 -0.98 13.08
CA VAL A 184 30.71 -0.05 11.96
C VAL A 184 29.86 1.20 12.18
N ARG A 185 30.08 2.24 11.35
CA ARG A 185 29.30 3.50 11.37
C ARG A 185 28.00 3.32 10.57
N GLU A 186 27.06 4.21 10.76
CA GLU A 186 25.78 4.24 9.98
C GLU A 186 26.01 4.42 8.47
N SER A 187 27.07 5.13 8.08
CA SER A 187 27.48 5.31 6.68
C SER A 187 28.00 4.02 6.04
N ASP A 188 28.49 3.09 6.84
CA ASP A 188 29.06 1.84 6.36
C ASP A 188 27.95 0.85 5.98
N THR A 189 28.28 -0.08 5.12
CA THR A 189 27.32 -1.13 4.73
C THR A 189 27.84 -2.48 5.17
N VAL A 190 27.04 -3.21 5.95
CA VAL A 190 27.23 -4.63 6.24
C VAL A 190 26.26 -5.42 5.41
N ALA A 191 26.73 -6.45 4.69
CA ALA A 191 25.93 -7.34 3.87
C ALA A 191 26.26 -8.79 4.13
N ARG A 192 25.30 -9.70 3.92
CA ARG A 192 25.53 -11.16 3.90
C ARG A 192 25.30 -11.68 2.48
N LEU A 193 26.30 -12.41 1.95
CA LEU A 193 26.23 -12.92 0.58
C LEU A 193 25.64 -14.33 0.49
N GLY A 194 25.70 -15.09 1.57
CA GLY A 194 25.22 -16.45 1.72
C GLY A 194 26.12 -17.25 2.67
N GLY A 195 25.62 -18.35 3.22
CA GLY A 195 26.43 -19.15 4.16
C GLY A 195 26.99 -18.31 5.32
N ASP A 196 28.29 -18.37 5.50
CA ASP A 196 29.09 -17.63 6.48
C ASP A 196 29.88 -16.45 5.88
N GLU A 197 29.54 -16.02 4.64
CA GLU A 197 30.19 -14.92 3.93
C GLU A 197 29.51 -13.58 4.25
N PHE A 198 30.29 -12.63 4.78
CA PHE A 198 29.85 -11.26 5.02
C PHE A 198 30.78 -10.26 4.31
N VAL A 199 30.21 -9.11 3.93
CA VAL A 199 30.94 -8.03 3.29
C VAL A 199 30.67 -6.73 4.02
N LEU A 200 31.73 -5.97 4.32
CA LEU A 200 31.65 -4.60 4.80
C LEU A 200 32.13 -3.66 3.71
N ILE A 201 31.41 -2.57 3.49
CA ILE A 201 31.82 -1.47 2.61
C ILE A 201 31.99 -0.22 3.47
N LEU A 202 33.16 0.37 3.42
CA LEU A 202 33.54 1.59 4.13
C LEU A 202 33.72 2.73 3.12
N PRO A 203 32.73 3.61 2.97
CA PRO A 203 32.80 4.73 2.02
C PRO A 203 33.51 5.95 2.62
N GLY A 204 33.94 6.86 1.73
CA GLY A 204 34.37 8.20 2.13
C GLY A 204 35.67 8.23 2.92
N LEU A 205 36.60 7.29 2.65
CA LEU A 205 37.90 7.27 3.27
C LEU A 205 38.81 8.33 2.62
N ASP A 206 39.56 9.06 3.43
CA ASP A 206 40.59 9.97 2.93
C ASP A 206 41.73 9.18 2.28
N PRO A 207 42.26 9.63 1.13
CA PRO A 207 43.28 8.88 0.38
C PRO A 207 44.55 8.53 1.19
N GLU A 208 45.06 9.47 1.96
CA GLU A 208 46.32 9.25 2.73
C GLU A 208 46.13 8.40 4.00
N PRO A 209 45.09 8.59 4.87
CA PRO A 209 44.89 7.71 6.03
C PRO A 209 43.93 6.52 5.76
N ALA A 210 43.54 6.23 4.51
CA ALA A 210 42.56 5.18 4.20
C ALA A 210 42.85 3.84 4.88
N MET A 211 44.10 3.36 4.80
CA MET A 211 44.51 2.10 5.43
C MET A 211 44.44 2.17 6.95
N PHE A 212 44.74 3.31 7.57
CA PHE A 212 44.64 3.47 9.01
C PHE A 212 43.18 3.43 9.48
N GLU A 213 42.26 4.04 8.73
CA GLU A 213 40.83 3.94 9.04
C GLU A 213 40.34 2.49 8.92
N VAL A 214 40.72 1.79 7.86
CA VAL A 214 40.43 0.36 7.68
C VAL A 214 40.94 -0.46 8.84
N MET A 215 42.19 -0.26 9.26
CA MET A 215 42.80 -0.96 10.41
C MET A 215 42.06 -0.67 11.73
N THR A 216 41.54 0.54 11.88
CA THR A 216 40.68 0.92 13.02
C THR A 216 39.38 0.17 13.04
N VAL A 217 38.71 0.00 11.86
CA VAL A 217 37.49 -0.81 11.76
C VAL A 217 37.79 -2.29 11.99
N LEU A 218 38.89 -2.82 11.44
CA LEU A 218 39.30 -4.20 11.65
C LEU A 218 39.55 -4.48 13.14
N ALA A 219 40.21 -3.56 13.86
CA ALA A 219 40.40 -3.69 15.32
C ALA A 219 39.04 -3.77 16.05
N ARG A 220 38.11 -2.88 15.74
CA ARG A 220 36.73 -2.92 16.32
C ARG A 220 35.99 -4.22 16.00
N VAL A 221 36.07 -4.68 14.75
CA VAL A 221 35.48 -5.97 14.34
C VAL A 221 36.12 -7.10 15.16
N ARG A 222 37.45 -7.18 15.23
CA ARG A 222 38.15 -8.19 16.02
C ARG A 222 37.72 -8.16 17.50
N ASP A 223 37.71 -6.99 18.11
CA ASP A 223 37.34 -6.81 19.52
C ASP A 223 35.89 -7.25 19.78
N ALA A 224 34.97 -6.99 18.79
CA ALA A 224 33.59 -7.45 18.85
C ALA A 224 33.48 -8.99 18.82
N PHE A 225 34.45 -9.68 18.25
CA PHE A 225 34.49 -11.16 18.18
C PHE A 225 35.32 -11.83 19.31
N GLU A 226 36.08 -11.08 20.12
CA GLU A 226 36.76 -11.63 21.30
C GLU A 226 35.79 -12.17 22.35
N ALA A 227 34.63 -11.50 22.53
CA ALA A 227 33.61 -11.98 23.43
C ALA A 227 32.92 -13.25 22.87
N PRO A 228 32.83 -14.34 23.65
CA PRO A 228 32.22 -15.57 23.16
C PRO A 228 30.79 -15.39 22.78
N PHE A 229 30.30 -16.19 21.81
CA PHE A 229 28.91 -16.23 21.42
C PHE A 229 28.12 -17.14 22.38
N ARG A 230 26.96 -16.69 22.84
CA ARG A 230 26.10 -17.52 23.71
C ARG A 230 25.03 -18.18 22.84
N LEU A 231 25.10 -19.51 22.71
CA LEU A 231 24.15 -20.34 21.97
C LEU A 231 23.54 -21.37 22.92
N GLY A 232 22.48 -21.02 23.62
CA GLY A 232 21.97 -21.82 24.74
C GLY A 232 23.03 -21.96 25.82
N ASP A 233 23.39 -23.23 26.16
CA ASP A 233 24.42 -23.55 27.15
C ASP A 233 25.84 -23.57 26.59
N GLN A 234 26.02 -23.35 25.30
CA GLN A 234 27.29 -23.36 24.62
C GLN A 234 27.85 -21.95 24.41
N THR A 235 29.17 -21.83 24.49
CA THR A 235 29.87 -20.53 24.29
C THR A 235 31.01 -20.70 23.28
N PRO A 236 30.70 -20.96 21.98
CA PRO A 236 31.76 -21.12 20.99
C PRO A 236 32.56 -19.83 20.81
N THR A 237 33.84 -19.97 20.60
CA THR A 237 34.73 -18.92 20.07
C THR A 237 34.74 -19.03 18.55
N LEU A 238 34.61 -17.92 17.88
CA LEU A 238 34.61 -17.86 16.42
C LEU A 238 35.80 -17.01 15.97
N ARG A 239 36.48 -17.48 14.94
CA ARG A 239 37.51 -16.73 14.24
C ARG A 239 37.07 -16.44 12.84
N CYS A 240 37.56 -15.37 12.26
CA CYS A 240 37.25 -15.03 10.86
C CYS A 240 38.53 -14.72 10.09
N SER A 241 38.52 -15.07 8.83
CA SER A 241 39.52 -14.64 7.85
C SER A 241 38.98 -13.46 7.10
N ILE A 242 39.77 -12.39 6.98
CA ILE A 242 39.31 -11.12 6.39
C ILE A 242 40.25 -10.73 5.26
N GLY A 243 39.68 -10.46 4.09
CA GLY A 243 40.38 -9.85 2.95
C GLY A 243 39.95 -8.43 2.74
N VAL A 244 40.88 -7.55 2.41
CA VAL A 244 40.66 -6.12 2.22
C VAL A 244 41.05 -5.74 0.77
N ALA A 245 40.22 -4.91 0.13
CA ALA A 245 40.55 -4.26 -1.14
C ALA A 245 40.11 -2.80 -1.11
N LEU A 246 40.88 -1.94 -1.74
CA LEU A 246 40.67 -0.50 -1.80
C LEU A 246 40.34 -0.02 -3.23
N TYR A 247 39.29 0.77 -3.35
CA TYR A 247 39.00 1.52 -4.56
C TYR A 247 39.63 2.93 -4.42
N PRO A 248 40.28 3.49 -5.46
CA PRO A 248 40.46 2.93 -6.81
C PRO A 248 41.72 2.08 -7.00
N GLY A 249 42.51 1.82 -5.94
CA GLY A 249 43.84 1.19 -6.03
C GLY A 249 43.78 -0.26 -6.56
N ASP A 250 42.94 -1.12 -5.96
CA ASP A 250 42.89 -2.55 -6.26
C ASP A 250 41.84 -2.90 -7.32
N ALA A 251 40.86 -2.03 -7.57
CA ALA A 251 39.80 -2.23 -8.55
C ALA A 251 39.21 -0.92 -9.04
N GLN A 252 38.60 -0.95 -10.24
CA GLN A 252 37.95 0.19 -10.88
C GLN A 252 36.42 0.13 -10.82
N ASP A 253 35.85 -1.02 -10.41
CA ASP A 253 34.42 -1.23 -10.28
C ASP A 253 34.07 -2.11 -9.08
N GLY A 254 32.76 -2.17 -8.76
CA GLY A 254 32.30 -2.89 -7.57
C GLY A 254 32.46 -4.41 -7.65
N VAL A 255 32.38 -4.99 -8.82
CA VAL A 255 32.54 -6.44 -9.01
C VAL A 255 34.02 -6.82 -8.81
N GLY A 256 34.92 -6.04 -9.39
CA GLY A 256 36.35 -6.19 -9.20
C GLY A 256 36.76 -6.00 -7.74
N LEU A 257 36.20 -4.98 -7.07
CA LEU A 257 36.51 -4.68 -5.69
C LEU A 257 36.14 -5.82 -4.72
N ILE A 258 34.93 -6.39 -4.87
CA ILE A 258 34.51 -7.56 -4.06
C ILE A 258 35.39 -8.76 -4.38
N LYS A 259 35.73 -8.99 -5.66
CA LYS A 259 36.57 -10.11 -6.09
C LYS A 259 37.98 -10.01 -5.52
N GLN A 260 38.58 -8.82 -5.48
CA GLN A 260 39.92 -8.63 -4.92
C GLN A 260 39.90 -8.85 -3.40
N ALA A 261 38.88 -8.35 -2.70
CA ALA A 261 38.71 -8.62 -1.27
C ALA A 261 38.53 -10.11 -0.97
N ASP A 262 37.73 -10.84 -1.76
CA ASP A 262 37.55 -12.28 -1.65
C ASP A 262 38.88 -13.03 -1.88
N THR A 263 39.66 -12.66 -2.91
CA THR A 263 40.96 -13.24 -3.19
C THR A 263 41.94 -13.02 -2.02
N ALA A 264 41.96 -11.82 -1.42
CA ALA A 264 42.77 -11.51 -0.27
C ALA A 264 42.35 -12.32 0.97
N MET A 265 41.05 -12.51 1.19
CA MET A 265 40.50 -13.34 2.26
C MET A 265 40.91 -14.80 2.11
N TYR A 266 40.88 -15.33 0.89
CA TYR A 266 41.32 -16.70 0.61
C TYR A 266 42.82 -16.89 0.90
N ALA A 267 43.67 -15.92 0.52
CA ALA A 267 45.08 -15.91 0.85
C ALA A 267 45.34 -15.90 2.39
N ALA A 268 44.56 -15.13 3.14
CA ALA A 268 44.59 -15.12 4.60
C ALA A 268 44.23 -16.50 5.20
N LYS A 269 43.26 -17.20 4.63
CA LYS A 269 42.91 -18.58 5.02
C LYS A 269 44.05 -19.57 4.79
N GLU A 270 44.75 -19.47 3.66
CA GLU A 270 45.88 -20.34 3.35
C GLU A 270 47.10 -20.03 4.25
N ALA A 271 47.33 -18.78 4.61
CA ALA A 271 48.41 -18.34 5.47
C ALA A 271 48.28 -18.77 6.97
N GLY A 272 47.18 -19.39 7.36
CA GLY A 272 47.02 -19.93 8.73
C GLY A 272 45.71 -19.55 9.41
N ARG A 273 44.78 -18.88 8.74
CA ARG A 273 43.50 -18.38 9.27
C ARG A 273 43.63 -17.34 10.39
N ASN A 274 42.55 -16.69 10.73
CA ASN A 274 42.52 -15.64 11.77
C ASN A 274 43.48 -14.48 11.44
N ALA A 275 43.53 -14.05 10.18
CA ALA A 275 44.36 -12.99 9.65
C ALA A 275 43.51 -12.04 8.79
#